data_a2acea6a0bb2e54368a552f7a7464939
#
_entry.id   a2acea6a0bb2e54368a552f7a7464939
#
_cell.length_a   1.000
_cell.length_b   1.000
_cell.length_c   1.000
_cell.angle_alpha   90.00
_cell.angle_beta   90.00
_cell.angle_gamma   90.00
#
_symmetry.space_group_name_H-M   'P 1'
#
loop_
_entity.id
_entity.type
_entity.pdbx_description
1 polymer ?
#
loop_
_entity_poly.entity_id
_entity_poly.type
_entity_poly.pdbx_seq_one_letter_code
_entity_poly.pdbx_strand_id
1 'polypeptide(L)'
;SSSAASDVYKRQSKGYVIRSREEETMMNITLLEMLRQNFGITVSGLDPLPTDESGVNVKLIYSIIRNSIKNQRKWDVEEQAILGIFSFNKFIMWNDIHINANKLVQNKIVSSLINGKIEWEAATEEIDATDMDKQLSPTDIVLPIIADSSQLEAIYEAVHDKTFILHGPPGTGKSQTITNIIANALYKGKRVLFVAEKMAALSVVQTLSLIHISEPTRL
;
A
#
# COMPACT_ATOMS: atom_id res chain seq x y z
N SER A 1 -3.79 5.51 25.06
CA SER A 1 -2.49 4.89 25.25
C SER A 1 -1.55 5.34 24.15
N SER A 2 -0.48 6.03 24.50
CA SER A 2 0.60 6.31 23.56
C SER A 2 1.35 5.00 23.31
N SER A 3 1.56 4.62 22.05
CA SER A 3 2.40 3.48 21.74
C SER A 3 3.83 3.95 21.55
N ALA A 4 4.71 3.70 22.51
CA ALA A 4 6.13 3.70 22.23
C ALA A 4 6.43 2.42 21.45
N ALA A 5 6.96 2.55 20.24
CA ALA A 5 7.36 1.38 19.47
C ALA A 5 8.59 0.75 20.09
N SER A 6 8.47 -0.51 20.47
CA SER A 6 9.56 -1.30 21.03
C SER A 6 9.75 -2.56 20.21
N ASP A 7 11.00 -2.87 19.86
CA ASP A 7 11.33 -4.12 19.20
C ASP A 7 11.70 -5.19 20.24
N VAL A 8 11.03 -6.34 20.12
CA VAL A 8 11.37 -7.54 20.89
C VAL A 8 12.09 -8.52 19.98
N TYR A 9 13.32 -8.86 20.29
CA TYR A 9 14.07 -9.86 19.53
C TYR A 9 14.79 -10.85 20.43
N LYS A 10 14.98 -12.06 19.91
CA LYS A 10 15.67 -13.15 20.62
C LYS A 10 17.17 -13.08 20.34
N ARG A 11 17.97 -12.83 21.38
CA ARG A 11 19.42 -13.08 21.34
C ARG A 11 19.68 -14.54 21.76
N GLN A 12 20.43 -15.27 20.94
CA GLN A 12 20.69 -16.71 21.14
C GLN A 12 21.26 -17.09 22.51
N SER A 13 21.87 -16.14 23.24
CA SER A 13 22.50 -16.40 24.55
C SER A 13 21.83 -15.75 25.77
N LYS A 14 20.88 -14.83 25.58
CA LYS A 14 20.32 -14.01 26.69
C LYS A 14 18.78 -13.93 26.74
N GLY A 15 18.07 -14.72 25.95
CA GLY A 15 16.61 -14.68 25.90
C GLY A 15 16.05 -13.50 25.10
N TYR A 16 14.83 -13.08 25.42
CA TYR A 16 14.18 -11.97 24.76
C TYR A 16 14.65 -10.62 25.34
N VAL A 17 14.90 -9.66 24.47
CA VAL A 17 15.35 -8.32 24.85
C VAL A 17 14.40 -7.31 24.21
N ILE A 18 13.97 -6.33 25.00
CA ILE A 18 13.19 -5.19 24.56
C ILE A 18 14.15 -4.02 24.37
N ARG A 19 14.10 -3.37 23.21
CA ARG A 19 14.79 -2.11 22.94
C ARG A 19 13.79 -1.03 22.58
N SER A 20 14.01 0.18 23.07
CA SER A 20 13.29 1.34 22.55
C SER A 20 13.71 1.57 21.09
N ARG A 21 12.75 1.87 20.23
CA ARG A 21 13.01 2.40 18.89
C ARG A 21 13.23 3.91 19.00
N GLU A 22 13.94 4.46 18.02
CA GLU A 22 14.12 5.91 17.87
C GLU A 22 12.85 6.60 17.31
N GLU A 23 11.78 5.83 17.08
CA GLU A 23 10.51 6.36 16.60
C GLU A 23 9.82 7.17 17.69
N GLU A 24 9.26 8.30 17.29
CA GLU A 24 8.51 9.17 18.18
C GLU A 24 7.26 8.48 18.74
N THR A 25 6.93 8.82 19.98
CA THR A 25 5.69 8.36 20.61
C THR A 25 4.49 8.91 19.86
N MET A 26 3.62 8.03 19.40
CA MET A 26 2.44 8.40 18.63
C MET A 26 1.15 8.12 19.42
N MET A 27 0.14 8.94 19.19
CA MET A 27 -1.21 8.67 19.69
C MET A 27 -1.84 7.49 18.97
N ASN A 28 -2.60 6.67 19.69
CA ASN A 28 -3.42 5.64 19.07
C ASN A 28 -4.63 6.28 18.36
N ILE A 29 -4.42 6.63 17.10
CA ILE A 29 -5.45 7.27 16.27
C ILE A 29 -6.69 6.37 16.12
N THR A 30 -6.51 5.04 16.11
CA THR A 30 -7.63 4.08 16.06
C THR A 30 -8.58 4.27 17.24
N LEU A 31 -8.03 4.52 18.44
CA LEU A 31 -8.83 4.81 19.62
C LEU A 31 -9.62 6.12 19.46
N LEU A 32 -8.95 7.18 18.99
CA LEU A 32 -9.60 8.48 18.80
C LEU A 32 -10.75 8.41 17.79
N GLU A 33 -10.53 7.69 16.69
CA GLU A 33 -11.53 7.53 15.64
C GLU A 33 -12.69 6.63 16.09
N MET A 34 -12.41 5.57 16.85
CA MET A 34 -13.45 4.76 17.49
C MET A 34 -14.32 5.57 18.44
N LEU A 35 -13.70 6.42 19.26
CA LEU A 35 -14.43 7.33 20.15
C LEU A 35 -15.34 8.27 19.37
N ARG A 36 -14.83 8.82 18.26
CA ARG A 36 -15.60 9.73 17.39
C ARG A 36 -16.77 9.03 16.69
N GLN A 37 -16.51 7.88 16.03
CA GLN A 37 -17.51 7.21 15.20
C GLN A 37 -18.58 6.50 16.03
N ASN A 38 -18.18 5.79 17.08
CA ASN A 38 -19.09 4.92 17.81
C ASN A 38 -19.79 5.67 18.98
N PHE A 39 -19.15 6.70 19.50
CA PHE A 39 -19.63 7.39 20.71
C PHE A 39 -19.83 8.89 20.53
N GLY A 40 -19.49 9.46 19.36
CA GLY A 40 -19.60 10.89 19.10
C GLY A 40 -18.64 11.76 19.94
N ILE A 41 -17.59 11.16 20.50
CA ILE A 41 -16.63 11.84 21.37
C ILE A 41 -15.44 12.31 20.53
N THR A 42 -15.29 13.62 20.41
CA THR A 42 -14.12 14.24 19.77
C THR A 42 -13.11 14.65 20.83
N VAL A 43 -11.89 14.13 20.73
CA VAL A 43 -10.78 14.48 21.61
C VAL A 43 -9.90 15.49 20.89
N SER A 44 -9.79 16.71 21.41
CA SER A 44 -8.97 17.79 20.86
C SER A 44 -7.69 17.99 21.68
N GLY A 45 -6.65 18.57 21.06
CA GLY A 45 -5.40 18.91 21.76
C GLY A 45 -4.40 17.75 21.86
N LEU A 46 -4.52 16.74 20.99
CA LEU A 46 -3.59 15.63 20.87
C LEU A 46 -2.83 15.60 19.53
N ASP A 47 -2.96 16.65 18.73
CA ASP A 47 -2.22 16.86 17.49
C ASP A 47 -1.83 18.35 17.38
N PRO A 48 -0.52 18.69 17.54
CA PRO A 48 0.57 17.80 17.98
C PRO A 48 0.38 17.31 19.44
N LEU A 49 1.07 16.20 19.78
CA LEU A 49 1.03 15.71 21.16
C LEU A 49 1.62 16.73 22.12
N PRO A 50 1.00 16.95 23.31
CA PRO A 50 1.56 17.83 24.33
C PRO A 50 2.91 17.29 24.82
N THR A 51 3.89 18.17 24.92
CA THR A 51 5.25 17.86 25.37
C THR A 51 5.63 18.70 26.58
N ASP A 52 6.57 18.21 27.38
CA ASP A 52 7.25 18.91 28.44
C ASP A 52 8.79 18.73 28.35
N GLU A 53 9.52 19.16 29.35
CA GLU A 53 11.00 19.05 29.36
C GLU A 53 11.50 17.59 29.28
N SER A 54 10.66 16.60 29.62
CA SER A 54 10.96 15.17 29.60
C SER A 54 10.54 14.47 28.29
N GLY A 55 9.90 15.20 27.37
CA GLY A 55 9.32 14.66 26.14
C GLY A 55 7.80 14.71 26.10
N VAL A 56 7.13 13.65 25.64
CA VAL A 56 5.65 13.61 25.56
C VAL A 56 5.04 13.57 26.95
N ASN A 57 4.18 14.55 27.24
CA ASN A 57 3.50 14.65 28.52
C ASN A 57 2.28 13.71 28.61
N VAL A 58 2.56 12.45 28.99
CA VAL A 58 1.55 11.39 29.08
C VAL A 58 0.46 11.70 30.11
N LYS A 59 0.80 12.38 31.23
CA LYS A 59 -0.19 12.75 32.25
C LYS A 59 -1.22 13.75 31.73
N LEU A 60 -0.75 14.70 30.92
CA LEU A 60 -1.65 15.68 30.30
C LEU A 60 -2.54 15.00 29.26
N ILE A 61 -2.00 14.05 28.48
CA ILE A 61 -2.78 13.24 27.54
C ILE A 61 -3.90 12.49 28.26
N TYR A 62 -3.59 11.81 29.37
CA TYR A 62 -4.61 11.11 30.17
C TYR A 62 -5.70 12.07 30.69
N SER A 63 -5.31 13.24 31.15
CA SER A 63 -6.25 14.27 31.61
C SER A 63 -7.18 14.77 30.49
N ILE A 64 -6.64 14.99 29.28
CA ILE A 64 -7.42 15.40 28.11
C ILE A 64 -8.45 14.32 27.75
N ILE A 65 -8.00 13.05 27.67
CA ILE A 65 -8.90 11.94 27.33
C ILE A 65 -9.96 11.76 28.43
N ARG A 66 -9.56 11.77 29.70
CA ARG A 66 -10.50 11.66 30.84
C ARG A 66 -11.56 12.74 30.80
N ASN A 67 -11.18 13.98 30.50
CA ASN A 67 -12.13 15.08 30.34
C ASN A 67 -13.08 14.87 29.16
N SER A 68 -12.60 14.32 28.07
CA SER A 68 -13.43 14.07 26.89
C SER A 68 -14.46 12.95 27.10
N ILE A 69 -14.14 11.94 27.92
CA ILE A 69 -15.04 10.81 28.23
C ILE A 69 -15.86 10.97 29.50
N LYS A 70 -15.72 12.08 30.24
CA LYS A 70 -16.34 12.28 31.55
C LYS A 70 -17.87 12.08 31.65
N ASN A 71 -18.56 12.23 30.50
CA ASN A 71 -20.01 12.04 30.43
C ASN A 71 -20.39 10.56 30.20
N GLN A 72 -19.41 9.69 29.97
CA GLN A 72 -19.64 8.24 29.78
C GLN A 72 -19.65 7.54 31.15
N ARG A 73 -20.76 6.90 31.44
CA ARG A 73 -20.93 6.19 32.72
C ARG A 73 -19.99 4.99 32.82
N LYS A 74 -19.24 4.87 33.88
CA LYS A 74 -18.27 3.80 34.18
C LYS A 74 -17.03 3.77 33.27
N TRP A 75 -16.75 4.85 32.52
CA TRP A 75 -15.52 4.97 31.78
C TRP A 75 -14.49 5.76 32.57
N ASP A 76 -13.25 5.30 32.54
CA ASP A 76 -12.10 6.01 33.09
C ASP A 76 -10.85 5.71 32.29
N VAL A 77 -9.79 6.46 32.52
CA VAL A 77 -8.46 6.27 31.95
C VAL A 77 -7.57 5.67 33.04
N GLU A 78 -7.17 4.42 32.85
CA GLU A 78 -6.20 3.77 33.71
C GLU A 78 -4.78 4.16 33.31
N GLU A 79 -3.97 4.57 34.29
CA GLU A 79 -2.58 4.97 34.08
C GLU A 79 -1.67 3.74 34.11
N GLN A 80 -1.73 2.93 33.03
CA GLN A 80 -0.99 1.67 32.90
C GLN A 80 -0.11 1.68 31.66
N ALA A 81 1.05 1.02 31.75
CA ALA A 81 1.88 0.69 30.62
C ALA A 81 1.71 -0.80 30.27
N ILE A 82 1.28 -1.11 29.07
CA ILE A 82 1.03 -2.48 28.64
C ILE A 82 1.93 -2.80 27.44
N LEU A 83 2.65 -3.91 27.52
CA LEU A 83 3.38 -4.47 26.42
C LEU A 83 2.49 -5.48 25.68
N GLY A 84 2.28 -5.27 24.39
CA GLY A 84 1.44 -6.14 23.57
C GLY A 84 1.78 -6.07 22.10
N ILE A 85 1.26 -7.01 21.34
CA ILE A 85 1.34 -6.99 19.87
C ILE A 85 0.09 -6.28 19.34
N PHE A 86 0.31 -5.14 18.69
CA PHE A 86 -0.76 -4.33 18.12
C PHE A 86 -0.58 -4.26 16.61
N SER A 87 -1.68 -4.36 15.87
CA SER A 87 -1.68 -4.17 14.41
C SER A 87 -2.55 -2.98 14.05
N PHE A 88 -1.91 -1.92 13.54
CA PHE A 88 -2.60 -0.69 13.13
C PHE A 88 -2.68 -0.54 11.60
N ASN A 89 -2.22 -1.52 10.83
CA ASN A 89 -2.09 -1.41 9.38
C ASN A 89 -3.40 -1.02 8.68
N LYS A 90 -4.51 -1.64 9.06
CA LYS A 90 -5.83 -1.34 8.45
C LYS A 90 -6.26 0.10 8.73
N PHE A 91 -5.97 0.59 9.93
CA PHE A 91 -6.32 1.94 10.32
C PHE A 91 -5.46 2.97 9.59
N ILE A 92 -4.16 2.72 9.45
CA ILE A 92 -3.25 3.61 8.71
C ILE A 92 -3.74 3.76 7.27
N MET A 93 -4.09 2.66 6.60
CA MET A 93 -4.65 2.69 5.24
C MET A 93 -5.98 3.45 5.18
N TRP A 94 -6.88 3.21 6.14
CA TRP A 94 -8.16 3.93 6.21
C TRP A 94 -7.94 5.43 6.42
N ASN A 95 -7.06 5.81 7.34
CA ASN A 95 -6.77 7.21 7.64
C ASN A 95 -6.13 7.93 6.44
N ASP A 96 -5.23 7.27 5.71
CA ASP A 96 -4.64 7.81 4.50
C ASP A 96 -5.71 8.08 3.42
N ILE A 97 -6.60 7.12 3.19
CA ILE A 97 -7.73 7.28 2.27
C ILE A 97 -8.64 8.43 2.73
N HIS A 98 -8.94 8.51 4.02
CA HIS A 98 -9.82 9.53 4.58
C HIS A 98 -9.26 10.95 4.41
N ILE A 99 -7.99 11.15 4.76
CA ILE A 99 -7.32 12.45 4.65
C ILE A 99 -7.17 12.87 3.17
N ASN A 100 -6.87 11.91 2.29
CA ASN A 100 -6.61 12.18 0.89
C ASN A 100 -7.85 11.99 -0.02
N ALA A 101 -9.05 11.77 0.55
CA ALA A 101 -10.27 11.46 -0.20
C ALA A 101 -10.52 12.45 -1.35
N ASN A 102 -10.41 13.74 -1.11
CA ASN A 102 -10.63 14.79 -2.12
C ASN A 102 -9.60 14.75 -3.28
N LYS A 103 -8.37 14.29 -3.00
CA LYS A 103 -7.35 14.11 -4.05
C LYS A 103 -7.58 12.82 -4.82
N LEU A 104 -7.98 11.76 -4.12
CA LEU A 104 -8.23 10.44 -4.71
C LEU A 104 -9.39 10.49 -5.71
N VAL A 105 -10.47 11.22 -5.40
CA VAL A 105 -11.64 11.38 -6.30
C VAL A 105 -11.28 12.12 -7.59
N GLN A 106 -10.21 12.91 -7.61
CA GLN A 106 -9.74 13.58 -8.83
C GLN A 106 -9.12 12.60 -9.84
N ASN A 107 -8.70 11.42 -9.41
CA ASN A 107 -8.23 10.38 -10.30
C ASN A 107 -9.42 9.65 -10.94
N LYS A 108 -9.49 9.65 -12.27
CA LYS A 108 -10.61 9.06 -13.03
C LYS A 108 -10.84 7.57 -12.72
N ILE A 109 -9.77 6.80 -12.48
CA ILE A 109 -9.87 5.38 -12.15
C ILE A 109 -10.51 5.20 -10.77
N VAL A 110 -10.03 5.98 -9.78
CA VAL A 110 -10.57 5.92 -8.40
C VAL A 110 -12.02 6.39 -8.39
N SER A 111 -12.33 7.49 -9.09
CA SER A 111 -13.70 7.98 -9.26
C SER A 111 -14.62 6.92 -9.87
N SER A 112 -14.16 6.25 -10.92
CA SER A 112 -14.90 5.15 -11.55
C SER A 112 -15.18 3.98 -10.60
N LEU A 113 -14.20 3.59 -9.79
CA LEU A 113 -14.38 2.54 -8.78
C LEU A 113 -15.41 2.93 -7.71
N ILE A 114 -15.38 4.19 -7.27
CA ILE A 114 -16.32 4.71 -6.26
C ILE A 114 -17.74 4.79 -6.84
N ASN A 115 -17.88 5.29 -8.07
CA ASN A 115 -19.17 5.52 -8.70
C ASN A 115 -19.76 4.27 -9.39
N GLY A 116 -18.97 3.20 -9.52
CA GLY A 116 -19.37 1.98 -10.24
C GLY A 116 -19.58 2.19 -11.73
N LYS A 117 -19.00 3.24 -12.31
CA LYS A 117 -19.07 3.57 -13.73
C LYS A 117 -17.69 3.80 -14.29
N ILE A 118 -17.40 3.28 -15.47
CA ILE A 118 -16.12 3.50 -16.14
C ILE A 118 -16.10 4.95 -16.65
N GLU A 119 -15.21 5.77 -16.09
CA GLU A 119 -15.01 7.17 -16.45
C GLU A 119 -13.70 7.41 -17.22
N TRP A 120 -12.88 6.37 -17.40
CA TRP A 120 -11.70 6.42 -18.26
C TRP A 120 -12.03 5.89 -19.65
N GLU A 121 -11.31 6.36 -20.65
CA GLU A 121 -11.39 5.80 -21.99
C GLU A 121 -10.83 4.37 -21.94
N ALA A 122 -11.74 3.39 -22.09
CA ALA A 122 -11.32 2.02 -22.35
C ALA A 122 -10.61 2.00 -23.72
N ALA A 123 -9.67 1.09 -23.91
CA ALA A 123 -9.09 0.86 -25.23
C ALA A 123 -10.25 0.55 -26.20
N THR A 124 -10.60 1.52 -27.04
CA THR A 124 -11.79 1.45 -27.89
C THR A 124 -11.54 0.78 -29.22
N GLU A 125 -10.30 0.47 -29.53
CA GLU A 125 -9.91 -0.28 -30.71
C GLU A 125 -9.31 -1.59 -30.28
N GLU A 126 -10.04 -2.69 -30.50
CA GLU A 126 -9.44 -4.00 -30.53
C GLU A 126 -8.41 -3.99 -31.66
N ILE A 127 -7.14 -3.98 -31.30
CA ILE A 127 -6.06 -4.08 -32.28
C ILE A 127 -6.12 -5.51 -32.80
N ASP A 128 -6.51 -5.69 -34.05
CA ASP A 128 -6.47 -7.00 -34.68
C ASP A 128 -5.03 -7.54 -34.62
N ALA A 129 -4.86 -8.78 -34.16
CA ALA A 129 -3.56 -9.42 -34.05
C ALA A 129 -2.75 -9.38 -35.38
N THR A 130 -3.44 -9.33 -36.53
CA THR A 130 -2.84 -9.15 -37.85
C THR A 130 -2.30 -7.75 -38.12
N ASP A 131 -2.80 -6.74 -37.44
CA ASP A 131 -2.30 -5.37 -37.57
C ASP A 131 -1.16 -5.08 -36.56
N MET A 132 -1.06 -5.83 -35.47
CA MET A 132 0.06 -5.72 -34.52
C MET A 132 1.40 -6.05 -35.19
N ASP A 133 1.47 -7.07 -36.01
CA ASP A 133 2.69 -7.45 -36.74
C ASP A 133 3.16 -6.36 -37.72
N LYS A 134 2.26 -5.49 -38.17
CA LYS A 134 2.59 -4.37 -39.08
C LYS A 134 2.95 -3.09 -38.33
N GLN A 135 2.41 -2.91 -37.12
CA GLN A 135 2.58 -1.68 -36.34
C GLN A 135 3.74 -1.77 -35.35
N LEU A 136 4.15 -2.97 -34.94
CA LEU A 136 5.24 -3.17 -34.00
C LEU A 136 6.58 -3.21 -34.72
N SER A 137 7.43 -2.24 -34.45
CA SER A 137 8.85 -2.38 -34.73
C SER A 137 9.50 -3.31 -33.69
N PRO A 138 10.44 -4.18 -34.08
CA PRO A 138 11.17 -5.02 -33.13
C PRO A 138 11.88 -4.26 -32.02
N THR A 139 12.06 -2.94 -32.18
CA THR A 139 12.67 -2.03 -31.19
C THR A 139 11.66 -1.46 -30.18
N ASP A 140 10.36 -1.62 -30.42
CA ASP A 140 9.34 -0.97 -29.59
C ASP A 140 8.97 -1.78 -28.35
N ILE A 141 9.11 -3.10 -28.42
CA ILE A 141 8.80 -4.03 -27.33
C ILE A 141 9.98 -4.96 -27.07
N VAL A 142 10.37 -5.03 -25.80
CA VAL A 142 11.38 -5.98 -25.32
C VAL A 142 10.66 -7.17 -24.69
N LEU A 143 11.00 -8.38 -25.08
CA LEU A 143 10.41 -9.63 -24.58
C LEU A 143 11.46 -10.48 -23.85
N PRO A 144 11.77 -10.20 -22.58
CA PRO A 144 12.63 -11.06 -21.79
C PRO A 144 12.09 -12.49 -21.66
N ILE A 145 10.76 -12.64 -21.69
CA ILE A 145 10.07 -13.91 -21.63
C ILE A 145 9.19 -14.02 -22.87
N ILE A 146 9.17 -15.19 -23.51
CA ILE A 146 8.33 -15.45 -24.69
C ILE A 146 6.86 -15.20 -24.32
N ALA A 147 6.16 -14.51 -25.20
CA ALA A 147 4.76 -14.15 -25.04
C ALA A 147 3.93 -14.66 -26.23
N ASP A 148 2.68 -15.05 -25.97
CA ASP A 148 1.69 -15.32 -27.01
C ASP A 148 1.01 -14.02 -27.48
N SER A 149 0.15 -14.13 -28.50
CA SER A 149 -0.49 -12.97 -29.11
C SER A 149 -1.33 -12.15 -28.12
N SER A 150 -2.08 -12.82 -27.22
CA SER A 150 -2.91 -12.13 -26.23
C SER A 150 -2.08 -11.46 -25.13
N GLN A 151 -0.94 -12.06 -24.79
CA GLN A 151 0.03 -11.45 -23.88
C GLN A 151 0.73 -10.25 -24.51
N LEU A 152 1.06 -10.33 -25.82
CA LEU A 152 1.64 -9.21 -26.57
C LEU A 152 0.69 -8.02 -26.63
N GLU A 153 -0.61 -8.24 -26.84
CA GLU A 153 -1.62 -7.21 -26.82
C GLU A 153 -1.63 -6.47 -25.46
N ALA A 154 -1.65 -7.21 -24.35
CA ALA A 154 -1.60 -6.62 -23.03
C ALA A 154 -0.29 -5.83 -22.77
N ILE A 155 0.84 -6.31 -23.29
CA ILE A 155 2.12 -5.61 -23.19
C ILE A 155 2.08 -4.33 -24.02
N TYR A 156 1.54 -4.39 -25.24
CA TYR A 156 1.38 -3.25 -26.13
C TYR A 156 0.52 -2.16 -25.50
N GLU A 157 -0.65 -2.50 -24.98
CA GLU A 157 -1.56 -1.58 -24.30
C GLU A 157 -0.89 -0.90 -23.10
N ALA A 158 -0.16 -1.68 -22.29
CA ALA A 158 0.56 -1.15 -21.12
C ALA A 158 1.67 -0.17 -21.53
N VAL A 159 2.36 -0.43 -22.64
CA VAL A 159 3.43 0.43 -23.17
C VAL A 159 2.88 1.78 -23.66
N HIS A 160 1.64 1.78 -24.14
CA HIS A 160 0.92 2.98 -24.62
C HIS A 160 0.08 3.67 -23.54
N ASP A 161 0.40 3.43 -22.26
CA ASP A 161 -0.22 4.07 -21.10
C ASP A 161 -1.73 3.82 -20.96
N LYS A 162 -2.21 2.72 -21.49
CA LYS A 162 -3.62 2.33 -21.36
C LYS A 162 -3.89 1.73 -19.99
N THR A 163 -5.09 1.96 -19.50
CA THR A 163 -5.60 1.34 -18.26
C THR A 163 -6.54 0.22 -18.63
N PHE A 164 -6.24 -0.99 -18.17
CA PHE A 164 -7.02 -2.19 -18.49
C PHE A 164 -7.00 -3.21 -17.36
N ILE A 165 -7.85 -4.22 -17.46
CA ILE A 165 -7.90 -5.37 -16.55
C ILE A 165 -7.39 -6.60 -17.30
N LEU A 166 -6.28 -7.17 -16.80
CA LEU A 166 -5.76 -8.43 -17.31
C LEU A 166 -6.37 -9.60 -16.50
N HIS A 167 -7.35 -10.26 -17.10
CA HIS A 167 -8.01 -11.41 -16.48
C HIS A 167 -7.57 -12.71 -17.16
N GLY A 168 -7.30 -13.74 -16.37
CA GLY A 168 -6.93 -15.05 -16.86
C GLY A 168 -6.91 -16.13 -15.77
N PRO A 169 -7.25 -17.38 -16.07
CA PRO A 169 -7.15 -18.50 -15.14
C PRO A 169 -5.71 -18.73 -14.63
N PRO A 170 -5.53 -19.51 -13.57
CA PRO A 170 -4.19 -19.98 -13.19
C PRO A 170 -3.51 -20.73 -14.36
N GLY A 171 -2.22 -20.49 -14.57
CA GLY A 171 -1.44 -21.15 -15.63
C GLY A 171 -1.43 -20.45 -17.00
N THR A 172 -2.15 -19.36 -17.20
CA THR A 172 -2.18 -18.60 -18.48
C THR A 172 -1.01 -17.62 -18.66
N GLY A 173 0.05 -17.73 -17.89
CA GLY A 173 1.23 -16.88 -18.05
C GLY A 173 1.09 -15.44 -17.53
N LYS A 174 0.07 -15.13 -16.69
CA LYS A 174 -0.10 -13.77 -16.12
C LYS A 174 1.17 -13.18 -15.53
N SER A 175 1.92 -13.96 -14.74
CA SER A 175 3.17 -13.50 -14.14
C SER A 175 4.24 -13.17 -15.18
N GLN A 176 4.27 -13.93 -16.27
CA GLN A 176 5.17 -13.67 -17.41
C GLN A 176 4.78 -12.38 -18.12
N THR A 177 3.48 -12.19 -18.38
CA THR A 177 2.94 -10.96 -18.96
C THR A 177 3.28 -9.75 -18.10
N ILE A 178 3.05 -9.83 -16.80
CA ILE A 178 3.39 -8.76 -15.85
C ILE A 178 4.89 -8.45 -15.87
N THR A 179 5.74 -9.47 -15.90
CA THR A 179 7.20 -9.30 -15.97
C THR A 179 7.61 -8.60 -17.27
N ASN A 180 7.03 -8.98 -18.41
CA ASN A 180 7.26 -8.31 -19.68
C ASN A 180 6.76 -6.86 -19.68
N ILE A 181 5.60 -6.57 -19.09
CA ILE A 181 5.09 -5.20 -18.91
C ILE A 181 6.08 -4.36 -18.08
N ILE A 182 6.57 -4.91 -16.96
CA ILE A 182 7.55 -4.22 -16.12
C ILE A 182 8.84 -3.95 -16.91
N ALA A 183 9.35 -4.95 -17.63
CA ALA A 183 10.54 -4.81 -18.45
C ALA A 183 10.42 -3.69 -19.48
N ASN A 184 9.30 -3.64 -20.18
CA ASN A 184 9.04 -2.59 -21.18
C ASN A 184 8.87 -1.21 -20.55
N ALA A 185 8.20 -1.11 -19.41
CA ALA A 185 8.09 0.15 -18.69
C ALA A 185 9.46 0.67 -18.23
N LEU A 186 10.32 -0.20 -17.71
CA LEU A 186 11.69 0.15 -17.33
C LEU A 186 12.55 0.51 -18.56
N TYR A 187 12.44 -0.23 -19.65
CA TYR A 187 13.12 0.06 -20.91
C TYR A 187 12.78 1.46 -21.45
N LYS A 188 11.52 1.89 -21.28
CA LYS A 188 11.06 3.24 -21.61
C LYS A 188 11.35 4.29 -20.51
N GLY A 189 12.15 3.96 -19.51
CA GLY A 189 12.55 4.89 -18.44
C GLY A 189 11.44 5.22 -17.45
N LYS A 190 10.34 4.44 -17.43
CA LYS A 190 9.23 4.64 -16.48
C LYS A 190 9.54 4.05 -15.11
N ARG A 191 8.98 4.64 -14.08
CA ARG A 191 8.98 4.07 -12.73
C ARG A 191 7.76 3.17 -12.56
N VAL A 192 7.96 1.94 -12.08
CA VAL A 192 6.91 0.94 -11.91
C VAL A 192 6.67 0.66 -10.44
N LEU A 193 5.42 0.74 -10.01
CA LEU A 193 4.97 0.26 -8.70
C LEU A 193 4.14 -1.01 -8.91
N PHE A 194 4.65 -2.14 -8.44
CA PHE A 194 3.91 -3.40 -8.43
C PHE A 194 3.34 -3.67 -7.03
N VAL A 195 2.02 -3.79 -6.94
CA VAL A 195 1.31 -4.00 -5.68
C VAL A 195 0.58 -5.34 -5.72
N ALA A 196 0.69 -6.14 -4.66
CA ALA A 196 -0.02 -7.40 -4.51
C ALA A 196 -0.43 -7.64 -3.06
N GLU A 197 -1.55 -8.31 -2.86
CA GLU A 197 -2.04 -8.68 -1.53
C GLU A 197 -1.11 -9.68 -0.82
N LYS A 198 -0.54 -10.63 -1.58
CA LYS A 198 0.27 -11.73 -1.03
C LYS A 198 1.73 -11.60 -1.45
N MET A 199 2.63 -11.78 -0.49
CA MET A 199 4.08 -11.81 -0.74
C MET A 199 4.49 -12.87 -1.78
N ALA A 200 3.78 -13.99 -1.86
CA ALA A 200 4.03 -15.02 -2.85
C ALA A 200 3.91 -14.50 -4.30
N ALA A 201 2.92 -13.63 -4.57
CA ALA A 201 2.77 -13.03 -5.89
C ALA A 201 3.91 -12.04 -6.20
N LEU A 202 4.34 -11.26 -5.21
CA LEU A 202 5.49 -10.36 -5.35
C LEU A 202 6.77 -11.13 -5.63
N SER A 203 7.04 -12.22 -4.88
CA SER A 203 8.27 -13.01 -5.03
C SER A 203 8.36 -13.70 -6.38
N VAL A 204 7.25 -14.19 -6.94
CA VAL A 204 7.24 -14.79 -8.29
C VAL A 204 7.68 -13.78 -9.34
N VAL A 205 7.06 -12.59 -9.35
CA VAL A 205 7.41 -11.53 -10.32
C VAL A 205 8.84 -11.03 -10.09
N GLN A 206 9.27 -10.87 -8.83
CA GLN A 206 10.63 -10.47 -8.50
C GLN A 206 11.66 -11.49 -9.02
N THR A 207 11.42 -12.78 -8.80
CA THR A 207 12.33 -13.84 -9.25
C THR A 207 12.42 -13.85 -10.78
N LEU A 208 11.30 -13.78 -11.49
CA LEU A 208 11.29 -13.69 -12.95
C LEU A 208 12.03 -12.45 -13.46
N SER A 209 11.82 -11.31 -12.81
CA SER A 209 12.50 -10.05 -13.16
C SER A 209 14.01 -10.13 -12.93
N LEU A 210 14.47 -10.70 -11.82
CA LEU A 210 15.90 -10.86 -11.53
C LEU A 210 16.59 -11.79 -12.55
N ILE A 211 15.96 -12.92 -12.88
CA ILE A 211 16.53 -13.90 -13.83
C ILE A 211 16.59 -13.33 -15.24
N HIS A 212 15.56 -12.62 -15.71
CA HIS A 212 15.42 -12.24 -17.11
C HIS A 212 15.79 -10.78 -17.43
N ILE A 213 15.76 -9.89 -16.42
CA ILE A 213 16.01 -8.45 -16.61
C ILE A 213 17.36 -8.03 -16.02
N SER A 214 17.72 -8.56 -14.86
CA SER A 214 18.94 -8.13 -14.13
C SER A 214 20.16 -8.99 -14.43
N GLU A 215 19.99 -10.21 -14.96
CA GLU A 215 21.08 -11.04 -15.46
C GLU A 215 20.97 -11.13 -16.99
N PRO A 216 21.58 -10.20 -17.76
CA PRO A 216 21.72 -10.38 -19.18
C PRO A 216 22.52 -11.65 -19.41
N THR A 217 21.92 -12.62 -20.09
CA THR A 217 22.54 -13.87 -20.50
C THR A 217 23.93 -13.57 -21.04
N ARG A 218 24.96 -14.03 -20.35
CA ARG A 218 26.30 -14.08 -20.93
C ARG A 218 26.21 -15.12 -22.09
N LEU A 219 26.17 -14.60 -23.28
CA LEU A 219 26.45 -15.37 -24.48
C LEU A 219 27.95 -15.68 -24.55
#